data_49704fdd6278f414ba62e75877587de6
#
_entry.id   49704fdd6278f414ba62e75877587de6
#
_cell.length_a   1.000
_cell.length_b   1.000
_cell.length_c   1.000
_cell.angle_alpha   90.00
_cell.angle_beta   90.00
_cell.angle_gamma   90.00
#
_symmetry.space_group_name_H-M   'P 1'
#
loop_
_entity.id
_entity.type
_entity.pdbx_description
1 polymer ?
#
loop_
_entity_poly.entity_id
_entity_poly.type
_entity_poly.pdbx_seq_one_letter_code
_entity_poly.pdbx_strand_id
1 'polypeptide(L)'
;MIRSTRARRAAIVLAASALVLSACGGDSDDEPDASDSPSASETKAATKGDGVLRIGSLLPQTGDLAFLGPPEFAGVDLAIQEINDAGGVLGKPVEEFDADSGDGTPDIAGSEVDKLFNDKVDAIIGAAASGVSVSVIDKITGAGVVQFSPANTAAGFDTYDDNGLYFRTAPSDRLQGQVLGNLAVEDGFSNVAIMARQDFYGEGLADQVKATLEEKGATVADFVLYSADAQNYTAEVNQVAASKPDAIVLIAFEETTKIIPQLIAKGVGPEDVQLYFVDGNLADYSDESFDLTGVKGTVPVPAEIDEAFNERLLEVDPKLKDFSYSAQSYDAVMIIALAAIAAGDDSGEAIGAHIIDVTREGTQCSTFEECKTLLEDGEDIDYEGASGPTDMNDTGSPASGTIGIQEYKGNKYTQIDAVSGVVN
;
A
#
# COMPACT_ATOMS: atom_id res chain seq x y z
N MET A 1 -59.92 0.75 17.34
CA MET A 1 -60.90 -0.30 16.96
C MET A 1 -60.14 -1.45 16.35
N ILE A 2 -60.02 -2.49 17.10
CA ILE A 2 -60.50 -3.87 16.90
C ILE A 2 -59.54 -4.69 16.03
N ARG A 3 -58.75 -5.50 16.71
CA ARG A 3 -58.72 -6.97 16.98
C ARG A 3 -58.06 -7.76 15.82
N SER A 4 -56.93 -8.39 16.07
CA SER A 4 -56.59 -9.68 16.76
C SER A 4 -57.06 -10.90 15.97
N THR A 5 -56.18 -11.86 15.69
CA THR A 5 -56.04 -13.22 16.29
C THR A 5 -55.02 -14.00 15.47
N ARG A 6 -53.97 -14.52 16.01
CA ARG A 6 -53.63 -15.78 16.73
C ARG A 6 -54.27 -17.07 16.21
N ALA A 7 -53.42 -18.03 15.75
CA ALA A 7 -53.42 -19.47 16.10
C ALA A 7 -52.31 -20.17 15.29
N ARG A 8 -51.29 -20.80 15.77
CA ARG A 8 -51.00 -21.91 16.73
C ARG A 8 -51.32 -23.30 16.14
N ARG A 9 -50.25 -24.13 16.27
CA ARG A 9 -50.18 -25.61 16.47
C ARG A 9 -49.88 -26.42 15.23
N ALA A 10 -49.10 -27.48 15.24
CA ALA A 10 -48.21 -28.24 16.12
C ALA A 10 -47.85 -29.48 15.31
N ALA A 11 -46.60 -29.81 15.27
CA ALA A 11 -45.87 -30.97 15.75
C ALA A 11 -46.41 -32.39 15.37
N ILE A 12 -45.49 -33.28 15.11
CA ILE A 12 -45.29 -34.69 15.50
C ILE A 12 -44.56 -35.44 14.37
N VAL A 13 -43.29 -35.85 14.45
CA VAL A 13 -42.57 -36.93 15.15
C VAL A 13 -42.79 -38.33 14.58
N LEU A 14 -41.71 -39.03 14.39
CA LEU A 14 -41.31 -40.42 14.44
C LEU A 14 -40.72 -40.97 13.12
N ALA A 15 -39.46 -41.25 13.00
CA ALA A 15 -38.64 -42.33 13.49
C ALA A 15 -39.06 -43.72 12.94
N ALA A 16 -38.20 -44.35 12.17
CA ALA A 16 -37.81 -45.73 12.38
C ALA A 16 -36.73 -46.23 11.39
N SER A 17 -35.77 -46.85 11.97
CA SER A 17 -34.63 -47.58 11.43
C SER A 17 -35.04 -48.83 10.67
N ALA A 18 -34.25 -49.25 9.67
CA ALA A 18 -34.02 -50.67 9.40
C ALA A 18 -32.73 -50.88 8.59
N LEU A 19 -31.80 -51.55 9.20
CA LEU A 19 -30.67 -52.23 8.60
C LEU A 19 -31.17 -53.49 7.82
N VAL A 20 -30.62 -53.72 6.62
CA VAL A 20 -30.45 -55.08 6.11
C VAL A 20 -29.14 -55.15 5.32
N LEU A 21 -28.25 -55.99 5.83
CA LEU A 21 -27.15 -56.62 5.09
C LEU A 21 -27.66 -57.67 4.16
N SER A 22 -27.12 -57.77 2.95
CA SER A 22 -26.72 -59.09 2.42
C SER A 22 -25.94 -58.96 1.11
N ALA A 23 -25.08 -59.89 0.97
CA ALA A 23 -23.87 -60.03 0.19
C ALA A 23 -24.08 -60.64 -1.19
N CYS A 24 -23.01 -60.57 -1.95
CA CYS A 24 -22.45 -61.41 -3.00
C CYS A 24 -23.08 -61.51 -4.40
N GLY A 25 -22.24 -61.16 -5.37
CA GLY A 25 -21.96 -62.09 -6.49
C GLY A 25 -22.38 -61.60 -7.88
N GLY A 26 -21.37 -61.38 -8.77
CA GLY A 26 -21.63 -61.56 -10.23
C GLY A 26 -21.14 -60.44 -11.11
N ASP A 27 -20.01 -60.65 -11.66
CA ASP A 27 -19.33 -60.16 -12.87
C ASP A 27 -20.21 -59.61 -13.99
N SER A 28 -19.87 -58.43 -14.53
CA SER A 28 -19.72 -58.08 -15.95
C SER A 28 -19.66 -56.57 -16.17
N ASP A 29 -18.63 -56.16 -16.86
CA ASP A 29 -18.32 -54.95 -17.64
C ASP A 29 -19.45 -53.98 -17.94
N ASP A 30 -19.22 -52.67 -17.58
CA ASP A 30 -19.32 -51.50 -18.43
C ASP A 30 -18.97 -50.22 -17.62
N GLU A 31 -17.96 -49.44 -18.07
CA GLU A 31 -17.64 -48.07 -17.70
C GLU A 31 -18.60 -47.08 -18.41
N PRO A 32 -18.51 -45.75 -18.12
CA PRO A 32 -18.36 -44.99 -16.88
C PRO A 32 -19.46 -43.92 -16.72
N ASP A 33 -19.69 -43.48 -15.51
CA ASP A 33 -20.22 -42.13 -15.30
C ASP A 33 -19.62 -41.52 -14.01
N ALA A 34 -18.78 -40.50 -14.21
CA ALA A 34 -18.17 -39.73 -13.18
C ALA A 34 -19.23 -38.83 -12.54
N SER A 35 -19.69 -39.14 -11.37
CA SER A 35 -20.38 -38.16 -10.53
C SER A 35 -19.35 -37.39 -9.70
N ASP A 36 -19.11 -36.13 -10.08
CA ASP A 36 -18.43 -35.10 -9.30
C ASP A 36 -19.08 -35.00 -7.91
N SER A 37 -18.40 -35.49 -6.90
CA SER A 37 -18.64 -35.06 -5.53
C SER A 37 -17.87 -33.75 -5.32
N PRO A 38 -18.50 -32.67 -4.82
CA PRO A 38 -17.76 -31.48 -4.47
C PRO A 38 -16.76 -31.85 -3.37
N SER A 39 -15.49 -31.71 -3.67
CA SER A 39 -14.39 -31.76 -2.72
C SER A 39 -14.71 -30.76 -1.61
N ALA A 40 -14.93 -31.20 -0.41
CA ALA A 40 -14.93 -30.35 0.75
C ALA A 40 -13.53 -29.72 0.80
N SER A 41 -13.45 -28.41 0.61
CA SER A 41 -12.25 -27.64 0.91
C SER A 41 -11.91 -27.93 2.36
N GLU A 42 -10.83 -28.66 2.59
CA GLU A 42 -10.29 -28.80 3.95
C GLU A 42 -9.84 -27.39 4.37
N THR A 43 -10.59 -26.76 5.26
CA THR A 43 -10.15 -25.57 5.97
C THR A 43 -8.89 -25.98 6.72
N LYS A 44 -7.71 -25.56 6.21
CA LYS A 44 -6.43 -25.75 6.88
C LYS A 44 -6.56 -25.05 8.23
N ALA A 45 -6.42 -25.78 9.31
CA ALA A 45 -6.42 -25.16 10.63
C ALA A 45 -5.26 -24.17 10.69
N ALA A 46 -5.55 -22.92 11.07
CA ALA A 46 -4.54 -21.89 11.25
C ALA A 46 -3.40 -22.44 12.12
N THR A 47 -2.17 -22.34 11.66
CA THR A 47 -1.00 -22.76 12.45
C THR A 47 -0.72 -21.67 13.46
N LYS A 48 -0.87 -21.98 14.75
CA LYS A 48 -0.52 -21.05 15.82
C LYS A 48 0.94 -20.63 15.71
N GLY A 49 1.23 -19.34 15.93
CA GLY A 49 2.57 -18.81 15.96
C GLY A 49 3.45 -19.41 17.05
N ASP A 50 4.75 -19.20 16.98
CA ASP A 50 5.73 -19.73 17.94
C ASP A 50 6.02 -18.76 19.11
N GLY A 51 5.36 -17.61 19.10
CA GLY A 51 5.42 -16.56 20.12
C GLY A 51 6.59 -15.62 19.94
N VAL A 52 7.25 -15.58 18.77
CA VAL A 52 8.27 -14.61 18.39
C VAL A 52 7.84 -13.91 17.12
N LEU A 53 7.40 -12.65 17.22
CA LEU A 53 7.06 -11.87 16.04
C LEU A 53 8.31 -11.61 15.20
N ARG A 54 8.29 -12.04 13.94
CA ARG A 54 9.34 -11.83 12.94
C ARG A 54 8.81 -10.99 11.81
N ILE A 55 9.47 -9.87 11.57
CA ILE A 55 9.12 -8.92 10.50
C ILE A 55 10.18 -8.99 9.42
N GLY A 56 9.75 -9.19 8.18
CA GLY A 56 10.59 -9.03 7.00
C GLY A 56 10.43 -7.63 6.42
N SER A 57 11.52 -6.95 6.09
CA SER A 57 11.50 -5.63 5.42
C SER A 57 11.85 -5.82 3.95
N LEU A 58 10.84 -5.88 3.07
CA LEU A 58 10.99 -5.99 1.61
C LEU A 58 10.88 -4.59 0.99
N LEU A 59 11.95 -3.80 1.09
CA LEU A 59 11.98 -2.38 0.73
C LEU A 59 13.08 -2.09 -0.30
N PRO A 60 12.98 -0.98 -1.09
CA PRO A 60 13.87 -0.77 -2.22
C PRO A 60 15.28 -0.34 -1.78
N GLN A 61 16.25 -1.25 -1.90
CA GLN A 61 17.68 -0.96 -1.75
C GLN A 61 18.33 -0.66 -3.10
N THR A 62 17.74 -1.17 -4.19
CA THR A 62 18.21 -0.96 -5.56
C THR A 62 17.04 -0.60 -6.48
N GLY A 63 17.34 -0.11 -7.69
CA GLY A 63 16.35 0.29 -8.70
C GLY A 63 15.98 1.77 -8.64
N ASP A 64 15.01 2.16 -9.45
CA ASP A 64 14.60 3.56 -9.68
C ASP A 64 13.90 4.20 -8.45
N LEU A 65 13.51 3.41 -7.46
CA LEU A 65 12.95 3.86 -6.18
C LEU A 65 13.92 3.71 -4.99
N ALA A 66 15.19 3.41 -5.22
CA ALA A 66 16.15 3.22 -4.14
C ALA A 66 16.30 4.44 -3.19
N PHE A 67 15.87 5.63 -3.60
CA PHE A 67 15.86 6.82 -2.75
C PHE A 67 14.85 6.74 -1.61
N LEU A 68 13.77 5.96 -1.75
CA LEU A 68 12.76 5.74 -0.71
C LEU A 68 13.23 4.71 0.35
N GLY A 69 14.17 3.83 0.00
CA GLY A 69 14.61 2.77 0.91
C GLY A 69 15.11 3.29 2.27
N PRO A 70 16.10 4.19 2.32
CA PRO A 70 16.66 4.67 3.60
C PRO A 70 15.62 5.20 4.61
N PRO A 71 14.67 6.11 4.25
CA PRO A 71 13.66 6.56 5.20
C PRO A 71 12.66 5.46 5.59
N GLU A 72 12.30 4.56 4.68
CA GLU A 72 11.39 3.46 4.99
C GLU A 72 12.03 2.46 5.97
N PHE A 73 13.29 2.04 5.75
CA PHE A 73 14.02 1.20 6.69
C PHE A 73 14.19 1.88 8.05
N ALA A 74 14.55 3.18 8.08
CA ALA A 74 14.68 3.90 9.34
C ALA A 74 13.36 3.95 10.14
N GLY A 75 12.21 4.04 9.46
CA GLY A 75 10.89 3.94 10.09
C GLY A 75 10.65 2.57 10.73
N VAL A 76 11.00 1.49 10.02
CA VAL A 76 10.90 0.11 10.53
C VAL A 76 11.83 -0.09 11.73
N ASP A 77 13.11 0.26 11.58
CA ASP A 77 14.13 0.14 12.62
C ASP A 77 13.72 0.86 13.91
N LEU A 78 13.25 2.11 13.78
CA LEU A 78 12.78 2.92 14.91
C LEU A 78 11.62 2.24 15.63
N ALA A 79 10.63 1.76 14.90
CA ALA A 79 9.46 1.09 15.47
C ALA A 79 9.87 -0.18 16.22
N ILE A 80 10.70 -1.03 15.62
CA ILE A 80 11.20 -2.28 16.26
C ILE A 80 12.01 -1.97 17.51
N GLN A 81 12.85 -0.94 17.47
CA GLN A 81 13.61 -0.50 18.64
C GLN A 81 12.67 -0.10 19.78
N GLU A 82 11.69 0.76 19.53
CA GLU A 82 10.75 1.23 20.57
C GLU A 82 9.86 0.10 21.12
N ILE A 83 9.40 -0.81 20.25
CA ILE A 83 8.67 -2.01 20.67
C ILE A 83 9.52 -2.88 21.60
N ASN A 84 10.77 -3.11 21.24
CA ASN A 84 11.70 -3.95 22.02
C ASN A 84 12.09 -3.28 23.35
N ASP A 85 12.28 -1.97 23.38
CA ASP A 85 12.55 -1.19 24.59
C ASP A 85 11.35 -1.22 25.56
N ALA A 86 10.12 -1.30 25.04
CA ALA A 86 8.88 -1.49 25.82
C ALA A 86 8.60 -2.97 26.19
N GLY A 87 9.58 -3.87 26.01
CA GLY A 87 9.50 -5.28 26.41
C GLY A 87 8.96 -6.23 25.35
N GLY A 88 8.90 -5.80 24.10
CA GLY A 88 8.56 -6.62 22.94
C GLY A 88 7.09 -7.03 22.85
N VAL A 89 6.81 -7.95 21.95
CA VAL A 89 5.49 -8.53 21.67
C VAL A 89 5.40 -9.89 22.35
N LEU A 90 4.29 -10.18 23.05
CA LEU A 90 4.06 -11.41 23.80
C LEU A 90 5.21 -11.78 24.77
N GLY A 91 5.93 -10.75 25.28
CA GLY A 91 7.04 -10.90 26.21
C GLY A 91 8.36 -11.33 25.58
N LYS A 92 8.50 -11.23 24.26
CA LYS A 92 9.74 -11.49 23.50
C LYS A 92 10.07 -10.32 22.59
N PRO A 93 11.37 -10.08 22.31
CA PRO A 93 11.74 -9.08 21.31
C PRO A 93 11.26 -9.47 19.92
N VAL A 94 10.92 -8.45 19.13
CA VAL A 94 10.66 -8.57 17.69
C VAL A 94 12.00 -8.79 16.97
N GLU A 95 12.03 -9.71 16.02
CA GLU A 95 13.16 -9.99 15.15
C GLU A 95 12.92 -9.41 13.75
N GLU A 96 13.95 -8.86 13.11
CA GLU A 96 13.87 -8.23 11.80
C GLU A 96 14.79 -8.91 10.79
N PHE A 97 14.34 -8.93 9.50
CA PHE A 97 15.05 -9.53 8.37
C PHE A 97 14.88 -8.66 7.13
N ASP A 98 15.97 -8.05 6.65
CA ASP A 98 15.97 -7.15 5.50
C ASP A 98 16.11 -7.90 4.19
N ALA A 99 15.37 -7.41 3.19
CA ALA A 99 15.42 -7.87 1.82
C ALA A 99 15.25 -6.70 0.84
N ASP A 100 15.88 -6.81 -0.32
CA ASP A 100 15.77 -5.82 -1.39
C ASP A 100 14.54 -6.10 -2.27
N SER A 101 13.58 -5.18 -2.29
CA SER A 101 12.43 -5.31 -3.17
C SER A 101 12.79 -5.07 -4.65
N GLY A 102 13.88 -4.31 -4.93
CA GLY A 102 14.02 -3.64 -6.21
C GLY A 102 12.81 -2.74 -6.51
N ASP A 103 12.59 -2.50 -7.79
CA ASP A 103 11.44 -1.72 -8.32
C ASP A 103 10.67 -2.49 -9.42
N GLY A 104 10.96 -3.77 -9.57
CA GLY A 104 10.39 -4.66 -10.58
C GLY A 104 11.29 -4.88 -11.80
N THR A 105 12.43 -4.18 -11.92
CA THR A 105 13.34 -4.30 -13.05
C THR A 105 14.82 -4.32 -12.63
N PRO A 106 15.48 -5.49 -12.57
CA PRO A 106 14.92 -6.83 -12.77
C PRO A 106 14.00 -7.27 -11.63
N ASP A 107 13.09 -8.18 -11.92
CA ASP A 107 12.23 -8.76 -10.87
C ASP A 107 13.04 -9.67 -9.94
N ILE A 108 13.34 -9.17 -8.75
CA ILE A 108 14.06 -9.89 -7.70
C ILE A 108 13.17 -10.24 -6.50
N ALA A 109 12.05 -9.54 -6.33
CA ALA A 109 11.20 -9.62 -5.15
C ALA A 109 10.72 -11.04 -4.83
N GLY A 110 10.35 -11.81 -5.86
CA GLY A 110 9.93 -13.19 -5.68
C GLY A 110 10.96 -14.07 -5.00
N SER A 111 12.26 -13.88 -5.28
CA SER A 111 13.36 -14.61 -4.64
C SER A 111 13.71 -14.08 -3.25
N GLU A 112 13.53 -12.79 -3.01
CA GLU A 112 13.74 -12.20 -1.70
C GLU A 112 12.64 -12.63 -0.72
N VAL A 113 11.38 -12.72 -1.18
CA VAL A 113 10.27 -13.30 -0.38
C VAL A 113 10.58 -14.75 0.01
N ASP A 114 11.22 -15.56 -0.87
CA ASP A 114 11.63 -16.93 -0.50
C ASP A 114 12.67 -16.94 0.62
N LYS A 115 13.56 -15.95 0.69
CA LYS A 115 14.51 -15.82 1.80
C LYS A 115 13.80 -15.48 3.10
N LEU A 116 12.89 -14.48 3.07
CA LEU A 116 12.10 -14.10 4.24
C LEU A 116 11.25 -15.28 4.76
N PHE A 117 10.69 -16.11 3.88
CA PHE A 117 10.00 -17.33 4.30
C PHE A 117 10.90 -18.36 4.97
N ASN A 118 12.19 -18.46 4.56
CA ASN A 118 13.17 -19.32 5.24
C ASN A 118 13.51 -18.80 6.65
N ASP A 119 13.42 -17.49 6.88
CA ASP A 119 13.59 -16.83 8.16
C ASP A 119 12.31 -16.89 9.01
N LYS A 120 11.19 -17.41 8.43
CA LYS A 120 9.89 -17.64 9.07
C LYS A 120 9.23 -16.36 9.54
N VAL A 121 9.24 -15.33 8.70
CA VAL A 121 8.57 -14.08 9.01
C VAL A 121 7.06 -14.27 9.09
N ASP A 122 6.41 -13.56 10.00
CA ASP A 122 4.98 -13.56 10.23
C ASP A 122 4.29 -12.45 9.45
N ALA A 123 5.05 -11.37 9.19
CA ALA A 123 4.63 -10.23 8.40
C ALA A 123 5.78 -9.68 7.56
N ILE A 124 5.46 -9.08 6.41
CA ILE A 124 6.40 -8.42 5.51
C ILE A 124 5.98 -6.96 5.32
N ILE A 125 6.87 -6.03 5.71
CA ILE A 125 6.73 -4.60 5.39
C ILE A 125 7.19 -4.39 3.95
N GLY A 126 6.29 -3.90 3.10
CA GLY A 126 6.60 -3.65 1.69
C GLY A 126 5.70 -4.40 0.70
N ALA A 127 6.05 -4.29 -0.59
CA ALA A 127 7.12 -3.44 -1.11
C ALA A 127 6.66 -1.96 -1.22
N ALA A 128 7.60 -1.05 -1.53
CA ALA A 128 7.26 0.34 -1.82
C ALA A 128 6.53 0.48 -3.16
N ALA A 129 7.08 -0.09 -4.23
CA ALA A 129 6.46 -0.05 -5.55
C ALA A 129 5.22 -0.94 -5.63
N SER A 130 4.08 -0.35 -6.04
CA SER A 130 2.81 -1.10 -6.19
C SER A 130 2.92 -2.26 -7.19
N GLY A 131 3.67 -2.09 -8.28
CA GLY A 131 3.92 -3.16 -9.27
C GLY A 131 4.70 -4.33 -8.68
N VAL A 132 5.62 -4.07 -7.75
CA VAL A 132 6.36 -5.13 -7.04
C VAL A 132 5.43 -5.84 -6.06
N SER A 133 4.69 -5.09 -5.22
CA SER A 133 3.77 -5.70 -4.26
C SER A 133 2.75 -6.61 -4.92
N VAL A 134 2.12 -6.19 -6.02
CA VAL A 134 1.14 -7.03 -6.73
C VAL A 134 1.77 -8.28 -7.34
N SER A 135 3.06 -8.26 -7.68
CA SER A 135 3.76 -9.43 -8.23
C SER A 135 4.00 -10.55 -7.20
N VAL A 136 4.01 -10.20 -5.91
CA VAL A 136 4.29 -11.14 -4.81
C VAL A 136 3.13 -11.33 -3.82
N ILE A 137 2.05 -10.56 -3.94
CA ILE A 137 0.93 -10.55 -3.00
C ILE A 137 0.29 -11.94 -2.83
N ASP A 138 0.01 -12.65 -3.93
CA ASP A 138 -0.56 -13.99 -3.89
C ASP A 138 0.37 -15.00 -3.19
N LYS A 139 1.67 -14.82 -3.36
CA LYS A 139 2.69 -15.68 -2.75
C LYS A 139 2.76 -15.46 -1.24
N ILE A 140 2.73 -14.19 -0.81
CA ILE A 140 2.85 -13.82 0.60
C ILE A 140 1.56 -14.17 1.34
N THR A 141 0.42 -13.66 0.88
CA THR A 141 -0.88 -13.87 1.54
C THR A 141 -1.33 -15.32 1.45
N GLY A 142 -1.05 -16.02 0.34
CA GLY A 142 -1.30 -17.44 0.20
C GLY A 142 -0.47 -18.35 1.12
N ALA A 143 0.65 -17.83 1.65
CA ALA A 143 1.45 -18.49 2.68
C ALA A 143 0.91 -18.25 4.11
N GLY A 144 -0.08 -17.38 4.28
CA GLY A 144 -0.61 -16.97 5.58
C GLY A 144 0.27 -15.93 6.28
N VAL A 145 1.07 -15.18 5.53
CA VAL A 145 1.92 -14.09 6.00
C VAL A 145 1.25 -12.76 5.66
N VAL A 146 1.28 -11.81 6.59
CA VAL A 146 0.77 -10.45 6.34
C VAL A 146 1.71 -9.73 5.37
N GLN A 147 1.16 -9.06 4.35
CA GLN A 147 1.88 -8.08 3.55
C GLN A 147 1.36 -6.69 3.91
N PHE A 148 2.22 -5.82 4.40
CA PHE A 148 1.85 -4.49 4.83
C PHE A 148 2.75 -3.44 4.15
N SER A 149 2.22 -2.72 3.18
CA SER A 149 3.00 -1.73 2.45
C SER A 149 2.90 -0.34 3.07
N PRO A 150 4.04 0.34 3.29
CA PRO A 150 4.04 1.74 3.72
C PRO A 150 3.76 2.72 2.58
N ALA A 151 4.00 2.34 1.32
CA ALA A 151 4.07 3.28 0.20
C ALA A 151 3.21 2.89 -1.01
N ASN A 152 2.51 1.75 -1.00
CA ASN A 152 1.62 1.40 -2.11
C ASN A 152 0.40 2.31 -2.15
N THR A 153 0.22 3.01 -3.26
CA THR A 153 -0.89 3.94 -3.47
C THR A 153 -1.90 3.44 -4.50
N ALA A 154 -1.55 2.48 -5.37
CA ALA A 154 -2.42 2.02 -6.44
C ALA A 154 -3.83 1.67 -5.95
N ALA A 155 -4.86 2.24 -6.61
CA ALA A 155 -6.26 2.04 -6.25
C ALA A 155 -6.74 0.59 -6.45
N GLY A 156 -6.02 -0.20 -7.25
CA GLY A 156 -6.36 -1.59 -7.51
C GLY A 156 -6.28 -2.51 -6.29
N PHE A 157 -5.49 -2.14 -5.27
CA PHE A 157 -5.44 -2.90 -4.02
C PHE A 157 -6.74 -2.85 -3.22
N ASP A 158 -7.55 -1.79 -3.36
CA ASP A 158 -8.84 -1.67 -2.64
C ASP A 158 -9.83 -2.78 -2.99
N THR A 159 -9.59 -3.53 -4.06
CA THR A 159 -10.47 -4.61 -4.54
C THR A 159 -9.74 -5.91 -4.86
N TYR A 160 -8.48 -6.00 -4.46
CA TYR A 160 -7.70 -7.21 -4.69
C TYR A 160 -8.15 -8.34 -3.78
N ASP A 161 -8.13 -9.58 -4.26
CA ASP A 161 -8.46 -10.78 -3.47
C ASP A 161 -7.19 -11.29 -2.78
N ASP A 162 -6.90 -10.76 -1.60
CA ASP A 162 -5.64 -10.92 -0.86
C ASP A 162 -5.74 -11.83 0.37
N ASN A 163 -6.81 -12.60 0.47
CA ASN A 163 -7.10 -13.44 1.64
C ASN A 163 -7.30 -12.63 2.96
N GLY A 164 -7.48 -11.31 2.92
CA GLY A 164 -7.55 -10.44 4.09
C GLY A 164 -6.19 -10.26 4.80
N LEU A 165 -5.07 -10.40 4.07
CA LEU A 165 -3.72 -10.33 4.61
C LEU A 165 -2.86 -9.24 3.94
N TYR A 166 -3.43 -8.39 3.08
CA TYR A 166 -2.77 -7.22 2.56
C TYR A 166 -3.31 -5.95 3.21
N PHE A 167 -2.38 -5.08 3.65
CA PHE A 167 -2.68 -3.81 4.29
C PHE A 167 -1.71 -2.73 3.80
N ARG A 168 -2.09 -1.46 3.99
CA ARG A 168 -1.21 -0.33 3.69
C ARG A 168 -1.47 0.87 4.59
N THR A 169 -0.44 1.66 4.87
CA THR A 169 -0.53 2.95 5.57
C THR A 169 -0.54 4.15 4.63
N ALA A 170 -0.10 4.00 3.38
CA ALA A 170 -0.25 5.04 2.38
C ALA A 170 -1.71 5.14 1.88
N PRO A 171 -2.27 6.36 1.71
CA PRO A 171 -3.61 6.53 1.16
C PRO A 171 -3.65 6.16 -0.33
N SER A 172 -4.83 5.73 -0.79
CA SER A 172 -5.06 5.34 -2.17
C SER A 172 -4.90 6.50 -3.15
N ASP A 173 -4.43 6.20 -4.37
CA ASP A 173 -4.35 7.09 -5.53
C ASP A 173 -5.69 7.71 -5.93
N ARG A 174 -6.81 7.19 -5.42
CA ARG A 174 -8.10 7.86 -5.52
C ARG A 174 -8.03 9.28 -4.95
N LEU A 175 -7.38 9.46 -3.80
CA LEU A 175 -7.17 10.76 -3.18
C LEU A 175 -6.09 11.56 -3.91
N GLN A 176 -4.93 10.96 -4.19
CA GLN A 176 -3.82 11.66 -4.85
C GLN A 176 -4.20 12.14 -6.24
N GLY A 177 -4.84 11.30 -7.06
CA GLY A 177 -5.30 11.68 -8.39
C GLY A 177 -6.36 12.76 -8.37
N GLN A 178 -7.24 12.76 -7.36
CA GLN A 178 -8.21 13.84 -7.16
C GLN A 178 -7.52 15.16 -6.79
N VAL A 179 -6.56 15.14 -5.86
CA VAL A 179 -5.81 16.34 -5.46
C VAL A 179 -5.02 16.90 -6.63
N LEU A 180 -4.30 16.05 -7.36
CA LEU A 180 -3.48 16.46 -8.51
C LEU A 180 -4.32 17.01 -9.66
N GLY A 181 -5.42 16.35 -10.02
CA GLY A 181 -6.33 16.84 -11.05
C GLY A 181 -6.98 18.19 -10.67
N ASN A 182 -7.37 18.36 -9.40
CA ASN A 182 -7.89 19.64 -8.89
C ASN A 182 -6.81 20.73 -8.95
N LEU A 183 -5.58 20.43 -8.49
CA LEU A 183 -4.45 21.35 -8.50
C LEU A 183 -4.19 21.90 -9.91
N ALA A 184 -4.17 21.06 -10.94
CA ALA A 184 -3.96 21.48 -12.31
C ALA A 184 -5.06 22.45 -12.80
N VAL A 185 -6.32 22.18 -12.45
CA VAL A 185 -7.45 23.05 -12.82
C VAL A 185 -7.43 24.38 -12.02
N GLU A 186 -7.11 24.34 -10.73
CA GLU A 186 -7.01 25.51 -9.85
C GLU A 186 -5.85 26.44 -10.26
N ASP A 187 -4.75 25.87 -10.77
CA ASP A 187 -3.66 26.61 -11.39
C ASP A 187 -4.05 27.25 -12.74
N GLY A 188 -5.23 26.91 -13.29
CA GLY A 188 -5.80 27.53 -14.49
C GLY A 188 -5.56 26.74 -15.79
N PHE A 189 -5.06 25.52 -15.71
CA PHE A 189 -4.81 24.67 -16.87
C PHE A 189 -6.06 23.89 -17.27
N SER A 190 -6.32 23.85 -18.56
CA SER A 190 -7.54 23.21 -19.10
C SER A 190 -7.29 22.23 -20.25
N ASN A 191 -6.04 22.12 -20.70
CA ASN A 191 -5.62 21.21 -21.76
C ASN A 191 -4.39 20.43 -21.30
N VAL A 192 -4.57 19.35 -20.55
CA VAL A 192 -3.54 18.64 -19.82
C VAL A 192 -3.19 17.33 -20.51
N ALA A 193 -1.91 17.09 -20.80
CA ALA A 193 -1.43 15.76 -21.21
C ALA A 193 -1.05 14.94 -19.97
N ILE A 194 -1.31 13.63 -20.04
CA ILE A 194 -0.87 12.67 -19.02
C ILE A 194 0.14 11.73 -19.69
N MET A 195 1.33 11.63 -19.12
CA MET A 195 2.36 10.68 -19.52
C MET A 195 2.71 9.81 -18.33
N ALA A 196 2.41 8.51 -18.39
CA ALA A 196 2.51 7.61 -17.27
C ALA A 196 3.25 6.31 -17.61
N ARG A 197 4.00 5.80 -16.65
CA ARG A 197 4.59 4.46 -16.71
C ARG A 197 3.50 3.41 -16.81
N GLN A 198 3.74 2.38 -17.62
CA GLN A 198 2.79 1.30 -17.86
C GLN A 198 3.01 0.19 -16.85
N ASP A 199 2.46 0.37 -15.66
CA ASP A 199 2.42 -0.62 -14.59
C ASP A 199 1.18 -0.40 -13.69
N PHE A 200 1.06 -1.25 -12.67
CA PHE A 200 -0.09 -1.24 -11.77
C PHE A 200 -0.30 0.09 -11.02
N TYR A 201 0.80 0.81 -10.72
CA TYR A 201 0.77 2.15 -10.12
C TYR A 201 0.42 3.22 -11.17
N GLY A 202 1.25 3.33 -12.21
CA GLY A 202 1.17 4.43 -13.16
C GLY A 202 -0.14 4.49 -13.92
N GLU A 203 -0.66 3.35 -14.38
CA GLU A 203 -1.95 3.27 -15.07
C GLU A 203 -3.10 3.69 -14.12
N GLY A 204 -3.08 3.18 -12.88
CA GLY A 204 -4.12 3.47 -11.89
C GLY A 204 -4.20 4.95 -11.53
N LEU A 205 -3.06 5.58 -11.20
CA LEU A 205 -3.02 7.01 -10.88
C LEU A 205 -3.38 7.88 -12.10
N ALA A 206 -2.90 7.53 -13.29
CA ALA A 206 -3.22 8.25 -14.52
C ALA A 206 -4.73 8.26 -14.80
N ASP A 207 -5.42 7.15 -14.58
CA ASP A 207 -6.87 7.05 -14.74
C ASP A 207 -7.62 7.92 -13.72
N GLN A 208 -7.15 8.00 -12.46
CA GLN A 208 -7.75 8.87 -11.44
C GLN A 208 -7.55 10.37 -11.77
N VAL A 209 -6.35 10.76 -12.17
CA VAL A 209 -6.07 12.14 -12.64
C VAL A 209 -6.96 12.52 -13.81
N LYS A 210 -7.04 11.63 -14.81
CA LYS A 210 -7.90 11.82 -15.99
C LYS A 210 -9.37 12.00 -15.59
N ALA A 211 -9.91 11.12 -14.76
CA ALA A 211 -11.28 11.20 -14.30
C ALA A 211 -11.57 12.54 -13.60
N THR A 212 -10.66 13.01 -12.76
CA THR A 212 -10.78 14.27 -12.04
C THR A 212 -10.73 15.48 -13.00
N LEU A 213 -9.78 15.51 -13.94
CA LEU A 213 -9.68 16.56 -14.96
C LEU A 213 -10.97 16.66 -15.78
N GLU A 214 -11.50 15.53 -16.27
CA GLU A 214 -12.72 15.47 -17.04
C GLU A 214 -13.95 15.91 -16.22
N GLU A 215 -14.06 15.50 -14.95
CA GLU A 215 -15.11 15.94 -14.02
C GLU A 215 -15.11 17.46 -13.83
N LYS A 216 -13.93 18.06 -13.72
CA LYS A 216 -13.76 19.53 -13.58
C LYS A 216 -13.89 20.30 -14.89
N GLY A 217 -14.11 19.60 -16.01
CA GLY A 217 -14.31 20.20 -17.32
C GLY A 217 -13.04 20.55 -18.06
N ALA A 218 -11.88 20.10 -17.61
CA ALA A 218 -10.64 20.17 -18.36
C ALA A 218 -10.60 19.09 -19.46
N THR A 219 -9.76 19.32 -20.47
CA THR A 219 -9.54 18.38 -21.56
C THR A 219 -8.26 17.60 -21.31
N VAL A 220 -8.30 16.28 -21.43
CA VAL A 220 -7.10 15.48 -21.51
C VAL A 220 -6.59 15.54 -22.95
N ALA A 221 -5.53 16.36 -23.17
CA ALA A 221 -4.94 16.63 -24.48
C ALA A 221 -4.39 15.37 -25.13
N ASP A 222 -3.76 14.52 -24.32
CA ASP A 222 -3.29 13.18 -24.68
C ASP A 222 -3.13 12.32 -23.43
N PHE A 223 -3.18 11.01 -23.59
CA PHE A 223 -3.00 10.01 -22.56
C PHE A 223 -2.01 8.97 -23.06
N VAL A 224 -0.76 9.06 -22.59
CA VAL A 224 0.36 8.30 -23.12
C VAL A 224 0.92 7.37 -22.06
N LEU A 225 0.83 6.08 -22.29
CA LEU A 225 1.51 5.09 -21.47
C LEU A 225 2.86 4.74 -22.10
N TYR A 226 3.89 4.58 -21.27
CA TYR A 226 5.23 4.19 -21.71
C TYR A 226 5.78 3.02 -20.90
N SER A 227 6.63 2.21 -21.54
CA SER A 227 7.36 1.16 -20.82
C SER A 227 8.46 1.76 -19.96
N ALA A 228 8.45 1.48 -18.66
CA ALA A 228 9.49 1.94 -17.73
C ALA A 228 10.90 1.46 -18.14
N ASP A 229 11.00 0.26 -18.73
CA ASP A 229 12.28 -0.34 -19.19
C ASP A 229 12.82 0.27 -20.49
N ALA A 230 12.13 1.24 -21.08
CA ALA A 230 12.54 1.81 -22.36
C ALA A 230 13.88 2.53 -22.24
N GLN A 231 14.74 2.33 -23.26
CA GLN A 231 16.03 3.02 -23.32
C GLN A 231 15.89 4.51 -23.69
N ASN A 232 14.79 4.90 -24.31
CA ASN A 232 14.42 6.28 -24.61
C ASN A 232 12.90 6.39 -24.78
N TYR A 233 12.39 7.61 -24.65
CA TYR A 233 10.96 7.93 -24.67
C TYR A 233 10.58 8.88 -25.81
N THR A 234 11.36 8.86 -26.90
CA THR A 234 11.23 9.84 -28.00
C THR A 234 9.87 9.74 -28.71
N ALA A 235 9.29 8.56 -28.84
CA ALA A 235 7.99 8.38 -29.49
C ALA A 235 6.87 9.00 -28.64
N GLU A 236 6.86 8.69 -27.35
CA GLU A 236 5.88 9.15 -26.36
C GLU A 236 5.97 10.66 -26.17
N VAL A 237 7.20 11.18 -26.00
CA VAL A 237 7.44 12.63 -25.91
C VAL A 237 7.01 13.38 -27.18
N ASN A 238 7.22 12.83 -28.38
CA ASN A 238 6.73 13.42 -29.62
C ASN A 238 5.19 13.45 -29.65
N GLN A 239 4.52 12.42 -29.13
CA GLN A 239 3.07 12.33 -29.05
C GLN A 239 2.54 13.40 -28.11
N VAL A 240 3.07 13.50 -26.89
CA VAL A 240 2.73 14.56 -25.92
C VAL A 240 2.94 15.95 -26.52
N ALA A 241 4.09 16.23 -27.12
CA ALA A 241 4.37 17.54 -27.73
C ALA A 241 3.42 17.87 -28.89
N ALA A 242 3.00 16.87 -29.69
CA ALA A 242 2.06 17.08 -30.79
C ALA A 242 0.66 17.46 -30.33
N SER A 243 0.25 17.07 -29.11
CA SER A 243 -1.06 17.44 -28.52
C SER A 243 -1.12 18.89 -28.05
N LYS A 244 0.03 19.59 -27.95
CA LYS A 244 0.18 21.00 -27.52
C LYS A 244 -0.52 21.27 -26.18
N PRO A 245 -0.14 20.57 -25.12
CA PRO A 245 -0.78 20.74 -23.82
C PRO A 245 -0.37 22.07 -23.18
N ASP A 246 -1.23 22.58 -22.28
CA ASP A 246 -0.91 23.70 -21.40
C ASP A 246 -0.13 23.22 -20.16
N ALA A 247 -0.36 21.97 -19.76
CA ALA A 247 0.33 21.31 -18.68
C ALA A 247 0.53 19.80 -18.97
N ILE A 248 1.53 19.21 -18.31
CA ILE A 248 1.83 17.78 -18.41
C ILE A 248 1.86 17.19 -16.98
N VAL A 249 1.08 16.15 -16.74
CA VAL A 249 1.24 15.28 -15.58
C VAL A 249 2.19 14.16 -15.98
N LEU A 250 3.34 14.06 -15.31
CA LEU A 250 4.35 13.02 -15.52
C LEU A 250 4.34 12.05 -14.34
N ILE A 251 3.80 10.86 -14.55
CA ILE A 251 3.77 9.77 -13.57
C ILE A 251 4.93 8.84 -13.90
N ALA A 252 6.00 8.91 -13.10
CA ALA A 252 7.28 8.30 -13.39
C ALA A 252 8.02 7.93 -12.09
N PHE A 253 9.16 7.27 -12.23
CA PHE A 253 10.19 7.11 -11.21
C PHE A 253 11.48 7.82 -11.68
N GLU A 254 12.66 7.24 -11.49
CA GLU A 254 13.95 7.85 -11.90
C GLU A 254 14.06 8.05 -13.41
N GLU A 255 13.25 7.34 -14.23
CA GLU A 255 13.19 7.58 -15.67
C GLU A 255 12.81 9.03 -16.04
N THR A 256 12.31 9.80 -15.07
CA THR A 256 12.18 11.27 -15.15
C THR A 256 13.46 11.94 -15.65
N THR A 257 14.65 11.47 -15.23
CA THR A 257 15.96 11.98 -15.66
C THR A 257 16.21 11.83 -17.15
N LYS A 258 15.56 10.83 -17.79
CA LYS A 258 15.64 10.56 -19.23
C LYS A 258 14.53 11.28 -20.02
N ILE A 259 13.36 11.46 -19.39
CA ILE A 259 12.18 12.06 -20.04
C ILE A 259 12.29 13.58 -20.08
N ILE A 260 12.68 14.26 -19.02
CA ILE A 260 12.74 15.73 -18.93
C ILE A 260 13.63 16.35 -20.03
N PRO A 261 14.88 15.87 -20.28
CA PRO A 261 15.69 16.40 -21.38
C PRO A 261 15.03 16.27 -22.76
N GLN A 262 14.22 15.22 -22.97
CA GLN A 262 13.52 15.02 -24.24
C GLN A 262 12.30 15.96 -24.37
N LEU A 263 11.56 16.21 -23.28
CA LEU A 263 10.49 17.22 -23.26
C LEU A 263 11.04 18.61 -23.55
N ILE A 264 12.17 18.99 -22.92
CA ILE A 264 12.88 20.26 -23.18
C ILE A 264 13.27 20.36 -24.67
N ALA A 265 13.85 19.30 -25.22
CA ALA A 265 14.26 19.28 -26.64
C ALA A 265 13.08 19.44 -27.63
N LYS A 266 11.84 19.20 -27.16
CA LYS A 266 10.62 19.35 -27.96
C LYS A 266 9.85 20.66 -27.68
N GLY A 267 10.33 21.51 -26.77
CA GLY A 267 9.69 22.78 -26.42
C GLY A 267 8.41 22.58 -25.61
N VAL A 268 8.37 21.53 -24.78
CA VAL A 268 7.31 21.25 -23.79
C VAL A 268 7.95 20.86 -22.46
N GLY A 269 9.12 21.41 -22.15
CA GLY A 269 9.80 21.25 -20.87
C GLY A 269 9.28 22.20 -19.78
N PRO A 270 9.90 22.20 -18.58
CA PRO A 270 9.47 23.00 -17.44
C PRO A 270 9.37 24.51 -17.68
N GLU A 271 10.18 25.06 -18.61
CA GLU A 271 10.14 26.49 -18.98
C GLU A 271 9.04 26.81 -20.00
N ASP A 272 8.49 25.79 -20.69
CA ASP A 272 7.55 25.96 -21.79
C ASP A 272 6.10 25.70 -21.37
N VAL A 273 5.87 24.68 -20.50
CA VAL A 273 4.56 24.27 -20.01
C VAL A 273 4.66 23.90 -18.53
N GLN A 274 3.54 23.96 -17.81
CA GLN A 274 3.52 23.50 -16.42
C GLN A 274 3.70 21.99 -16.36
N LEU A 275 4.63 21.53 -15.51
CA LEU A 275 4.78 20.13 -15.21
C LEU A 275 4.26 19.81 -13.80
N TYR A 276 3.63 18.65 -13.68
CA TYR A 276 3.20 18.07 -12.42
C TYR A 276 3.83 16.70 -12.25
N PHE A 277 4.50 16.50 -11.12
CA PHE A 277 5.07 15.24 -10.69
C PHE A 277 4.16 14.57 -9.68
N VAL A 278 4.52 13.36 -9.31
CA VAL A 278 3.84 12.53 -8.32
C VAL A 278 4.86 11.99 -7.32
N ASP A 279 4.42 11.30 -6.29
CA ASP A 279 5.27 10.71 -5.26
C ASP A 279 6.46 9.90 -5.80
N GLY A 280 6.23 9.10 -6.84
CA GLY A 280 7.25 8.25 -7.45
C GLY A 280 8.43 9.00 -8.11
N ASN A 281 8.26 10.28 -8.43
CA ASN A 281 9.31 11.11 -9.03
C ASN A 281 9.55 12.45 -8.34
N LEU A 282 9.13 12.58 -7.08
CA LEU A 282 9.54 13.67 -6.21
C LEU A 282 10.84 13.29 -5.49
N ALA A 283 11.97 13.67 -6.11
CA ALA A 283 13.33 13.39 -5.63
C ALA A 283 14.23 14.64 -5.70
N ASP A 284 15.40 14.57 -5.10
CA ASP A 284 16.45 15.60 -5.24
C ASP A 284 17.20 15.40 -6.57
N TYR A 285 16.96 16.28 -7.54
CA TYR A 285 17.60 16.28 -8.86
C TYR A 285 18.78 17.25 -8.95
N SER A 286 19.44 17.59 -7.82
CA SER A 286 20.52 18.59 -7.79
C SER A 286 21.72 18.25 -8.66
N ASP A 287 21.92 16.98 -8.98
CA ASP A 287 23.00 16.51 -9.84
C ASP A 287 22.66 16.56 -11.33
N GLU A 288 21.39 16.87 -11.66
CA GLU A 288 20.91 16.95 -13.03
C GLU A 288 21.17 18.35 -13.67
N SER A 289 21.28 18.38 -15.01
CA SER A 289 21.60 19.59 -15.75
C SER A 289 20.38 20.42 -16.18
N PHE A 290 19.17 19.90 -16.01
CA PHE A 290 17.92 20.63 -16.27
C PHE A 290 17.48 21.42 -15.03
N ASP A 291 16.56 22.37 -15.19
CA ASP A 291 15.98 23.16 -14.12
C ASP A 291 14.49 22.82 -13.98
N LEU A 292 14.07 22.44 -12.77
CA LEU A 292 12.69 22.10 -12.43
C LEU A 292 11.94 23.24 -11.71
N THR A 293 12.52 24.44 -11.63
CA THR A 293 11.87 25.58 -10.96
C THR A 293 10.44 25.79 -11.44
N GLY A 294 9.47 25.74 -10.51
CA GLY A 294 8.05 25.90 -10.78
C GLY A 294 7.30 24.59 -11.10
N VAL A 295 8.00 23.46 -11.27
CA VAL A 295 7.35 22.15 -11.31
C VAL A 295 6.70 21.88 -9.96
N LYS A 296 5.44 21.48 -9.96
CA LYS A 296 4.72 21.06 -8.76
C LYS A 296 4.58 19.53 -8.73
N GLY A 297 4.26 19.01 -7.56
CA GLY A 297 4.00 17.57 -7.43
C GLY A 297 3.19 17.26 -6.20
N THR A 298 2.66 16.05 -6.14
CA THR A 298 1.85 15.55 -5.02
C THR A 298 2.48 14.30 -4.42
N VAL A 299 2.41 14.17 -3.10
CA VAL A 299 2.93 13.01 -2.36
C VAL A 299 2.11 12.81 -1.08
N PRO A 300 1.81 11.57 -0.68
CA PRO A 300 1.30 11.30 0.65
C PRO A 300 2.25 11.82 1.74
N VAL A 301 1.72 12.55 2.70
CA VAL A 301 2.49 13.11 3.82
C VAL A 301 1.74 12.86 5.14
N PRO A 302 2.43 12.89 6.28
CA PRO A 302 1.76 12.97 7.57
C PRO A 302 0.83 14.18 7.64
N ALA A 303 -0.27 14.06 8.39
CA ALA A 303 -1.23 15.15 8.57
C ALA A 303 -0.59 16.40 9.19
N GLU A 304 0.39 16.20 10.06
CA GLU A 304 1.22 17.24 10.67
C GLU A 304 2.69 16.80 10.62
N ILE A 305 3.59 17.74 10.38
CA ILE A 305 5.03 17.46 10.43
C ILE A 305 5.45 17.40 11.90
N ASP A 306 5.86 16.25 12.38
CA ASP A 306 6.43 16.07 13.71
C ASP A 306 7.97 16.12 13.65
N GLU A 307 8.54 17.28 14.01
CA GLU A 307 10.01 17.44 14.07
C GLU A 307 10.64 16.46 15.09
N ALA A 308 9.94 16.12 16.18
CA ALA A 308 10.45 15.19 17.17
C ALA A 308 10.51 13.74 16.62
N PHE A 309 9.58 13.37 15.75
CA PHE A 309 9.65 12.10 15.01
C PHE A 309 10.86 12.06 14.07
N ASN A 310 11.08 13.13 13.31
CA ASN A 310 12.24 13.23 12.43
C ASN A 310 13.58 13.19 13.20
N GLU A 311 13.64 13.81 14.40
CA GLU A 311 14.82 13.72 15.27
C GLU A 311 15.09 12.28 15.70
N ARG A 312 14.07 11.51 16.06
CA ARG A 312 14.20 10.07 16.39
C ARG A 312 14.70 9.24 15.22
N LEU A 313 14.19 9.49 14.00
CA LEU A 313 14.69 8.82 12.78
C LEU A 313 16.16 9.13 12.52
N LEU A 314 16.61 10.36 12.78
CA LEU A 314 18.02 10.75 12.66
C LEU A 314 18.92 10.13 13.73
N GLU A 315 18.38 9.64 14.85
CA GLU A 315 19.12 8.84 15.82
C GLU A 315 19.39 7.42 15.27
N VAL A 316 18.44 6.88 14.48
CA VAL A 316 18.57 5.57 13.80
C VAL A 316 19.49 5.70 12.59
N ASP A 317 19.19 6.59 11.65
CA ASP A 317 20.07 6.90 10.51
C ASP A 317 20.41 8.40 10.41
N PRO A 318 21.61 8.82 10.92
CA PRO A 318 22.04 10.22 10.86
C PRO A 318 22.31 10.77 9.43
N LYS A 319 22.18 9.93 8.40
CA LYS A 319 22.42 10.33 7.00
C LYS A 319 21.13 10.67 6.26
N LEU A 320 19.98 10.44 6.85
CA LEU A 320 18.71 10.76 6.24
C LEU A 320 18.65 12.23 5.83
N LYS A 321 18.10 12.46 4.65
CA LYS A 321 17.83 13.79 4.10
C LYS A 321 16.39 13.90 3.62
N ASP A 322 15.75 12.79 3.40
CA ASP A 322 14.37 12.62 3.02
C ASP A 322 13.68 11.75 4.08
N PHE A 323 12.42 12.02 4.35
CA PHE A 323 11.61 11.32 5.35
C PHE A 323 10.34 10.72 4.74
N SER A 324 10.29 10.67 3.40
CA SER A 324 9.14 10.10 2.67
C SER A 324 8.85 8.68 3.13
N TYR A 325 7.59 8.44 3.45
CA TYR A 325 7.07 7.15 3.91
C TYR A 325 7.69 6.55 5.19
N SER A 326 8.58 7.29 5.88
CA SER A 326 9.16 6.80 7.15
C SER A 326 8.11 6.65 8.25
N ALA A 327 7.19 7.62 8.37
CA ALA A 327 6.11 7.56 9.35
C ALA A 327 5.13 6.41 9.03
N GLN A 328 4.83 6.20 7.75
CA GLN A 328 3.99 5.11 7.31
C GLN A 328 4.63 3.74 7.57
N SER A 329 5.96 3.62 7.39
CA SER A 329 6.70 2.40 7.71
C SER A 329 6.71 2.10 9.21
N TYR A 330 6.94 3.13 10.02
CA TYR A 330 6.87 3.05 11.48
C TYR A 330 5.48 2.57 11.94
N ASP A 331 4.41 3.19 11.44
CA ASP A 331 3.05 2.83 11.82
C ASP A 331 2.67 1.41 11.37
N ALA A 332 3.12 0.97 10.20
CA ALA A 332 2.86 -0.40 9.74
C ALA A 332 3.40 -1.44 10.72
N VAL A 333 4.61 -1.23 11.24
CA VAL A 333 5.23 -2.11 12.25
C VAL A 333 4.48 -2.04 13.58
N MET A 334 4.12 -0.82 14.03
CA MET A 334 3.36 -0.62 15.27
C MET A 334 2.02 -1.34 15.23
N ILE A 335 1.28 -1.21 14.13
CA ILE A 335 -0.03 -1.85 13.93
C ILE A 335 0.10 -3.37 13.94
N ILE A 336 1.08 -3.94 13.24
CA ILE A 336 1.34 -5.39 13.26
C ILE A 336 1.63 -5.89 14.68
N ALA A 337 2.46 -5.17 15.42
CA ALA A 337 2.83 -5.54 16.78
C ALA A 337 1.65 -5.48 17.76
N LEU A 338 0.81 -4.43 17.65
CA LEU A 338 -0.40 -4.28 18.45
C LEU A 338 -1.45 -5.33 18.09
N ALA A 339 -1.62 -5.64 16.80
CA ALA A 339 -2.51 -6.70 16.33
C ALA A 339 -2.09 -8.08 16.85
N ALA A 340 -0.77 -8.39 16.90
CA ALA A 340 -0.27 -9.62 17.50
C ALA A 340 -0.55 -9.71 19.01
N ILE A 341 -0.48 -8.58 19.74
CA ILE A 341 -0.84 -8.53 21.16
C ILE A 341 -2.34 -8.73 21.36
N ALA A 342 -3.17 -8.05 20.57
CA ALA A 342 -4.63 -8.20 20.59
C ALA A 342 -5.06 -9.65 20.30
N ALA A 343 -4.42 -10.30 19.33
CA ALA A 343 -4.63 -11.70 18.98
C ALA A 343 -4.13 -12.69 20.07
N GLY A 344 -3.11 -12.28 20.85
CA GLY A 344 -2.37 -13.20 21.73
C GLY A 344 -1.62 -14.29 20.95
N ASP A 345 -1.29 -14.03 19.68
CA ASP A 345 -0.70 -14.97 18.71
C ASP A 345 0.06 -14.17 17.65
N ASP A 346 1.25 -14.61 17.27
CA ASP A 346 2.14 -13.97 16.30
C ASP A 346 2.01 -14.52 14.86
N SER A 347 1.10 -15.45 14.62
CA SER A 347 0.88 -15.94 13.25
C SER A 347 0.27 -14.87 12.35
N GLY A 348 0.66 -14.81 11.06
CA GLY A 348 0.16 -13.80 10.14
C GLY A 348 -1.37 -13.82 9.99
N GLU A 349 -2.01 -14.98 10.01
CA GLU A 349 -3.47 -15.10 9.98
C GLU A 349 -4.14 -14.47 11.23
N ALA A 350 -3.54 -14.64 12.42
CA ALA A 350 -4.04 -14.04 13.65
C ALA A 350 -3.81 -12.51 13.68
N ILE A 351 -2.63 -12.06 13.23
CA ILE A 351 -2.30 -10.64 13.09
C ILE A 351 -3.29 -9.98 12.11
N GLY A 352 -3.44 -10.51 10.90
CA GLY A 352 -4.31 -9.95 9.87
C GLY A 352 -5.77 -9.79 10.33
N ALA A 353 -6.27 -10.72 11.14
CA ALA A 353 -7.62 -10.66 11.69
C ALA A 353 -7.85 -9.51 12.70
N HIS A 354 -6.78 -8.89 13.24
CA HIS A 354 -6.86 -7.84 14.26
C HIS A 354 -6.31 -6.48 13.82
N ILE A 355 -5.66 -6.39 12.63
CA ILE A 355 -5.07 -5.14 12.15
C ILE A 355 -6.10 -4.01 12.07
N ILE A 356 -7.27 -4.30 11.51
CA ILE A 356 -8.32 -3.28 11.38
C ILE A 356 -8.90 -2.90 12.75
N ASP A 357 -9.07 -3.87 13.64
CA ASP A 357 -9.67 -3.64 14.96
C ASP A 357 -8.81 -2.71 15.83
N VAL A 358 -7.47 -2.82 15.77
CA VAL A 358 -6.56 -1.97 16.59
C VAL A 358 -6.37 -0.55 16.04
N THR A 359 -6.94 -0.23 14.88
CA THR A 359 -6.81 1.08 14.21
C THR A 359 -8.08 1.90 14.21
N ARG A 360 -9.16 1.45 14.86
CA ARG A 360 -10.44 2.18 14.89
C ARG A 360 -11.34 1.78 16.06
N GLU A 361 -12.23 2.69 16.45
CA GLU A 361 -13.38 2.45 17.37
C GLU A 361 -13.03 2.13 18.84
N GLY A 362 -11.79 2.27 19.27
CA GLY A 362 -11.37 1.97 20.63
C GLY A 362 -11.00 3.20 21.48
N THR A 363 -10.22 2.96 22.52
CA THR A 363 -9.55 4.00 23.30
C THR A 363 -8.34 4.50 22.52
N GLN A 364 -8.29 5.80 22.21
CA GLN A 364 -7.17 6.38 21.46
C GLN A 364 -5.86 6.25 22.23
N CYS A 365 -4.82 5.85 21.52
CA CYS A 365 -3.46 5.77 22.02
C CYS A 365 -2.46 5.99 20.86
N SER A 366 -1.27 6.53 21.16
CA SER A 366 -0.31 6.95 20.13
C SER A 366 1.12 6.42 20.34
N THR A 367 1.37 5.76 21.46
CA THR A 367 2.67 5.10 21.71
C THR A 367 2.46 3.61 21.92
N PHE A 368 3.47 2.82 21.53
CA PHE A 368 3.39 1.37 21.72
C PHE A 368 3.13 0.97 23.18
N GLU A 369 3.83 1.61 24.15
CA GLU A 369 3.69 1.28 25.57
C GLU A 369 2.28 1.58 26.10
N GLU A 370 1.68 2.71 25.68
CA GLU A 370 0.31 3.08 26.06
C GLU A 370 -0.70 2.09 25.48
N CYS A 371 -0.65 1.87 24.16
CA CYS A 371 -1.57 0.97 23.46
C CYS A 371 -1.46 -0.47 23.99
N LYS A 372 -0.23 -0.97 24.16
CA LYS A 372 0.03 -2.28 24.77
C LYS A 372 -0.59 -2.41 26.16
N THR A 373 -0.46 -1.39 27.00
CA THR A 373 -1.03 -1.40 28.34
C THR A 373 -2.55 -1.52 28.31
N LEU A 374 -3.22 -0.78 27.41
CA LEU A 374 -4.67 -0.85 27.24
C LEU A 374 -5.10 -2.25 26.77
N LEU A 375 -4.42 -2.83 25.80
CA LEU A 375 -4.68 -4.19 25.31
C LEU A 375 -4.46 -5.25 26.40
N GLU A 376 -3.41 -5.13 27.21
CA GLU A 376 -3.13 -6.05 28.33
C GLU A 376 -4.19 -5.94 29.46
N ASP A 377 -4.81 -4.76 29.62
CA ASP A 377 -5.93 -4.53 30.53
C ASP A 377 -7.28 -5.00 29.93
N GLY A 378 -7.29 -5.44 28.68
CA GLY A 378 -8.46 -5.97 27.96
C GLY A 378 -9.37 -4.89 27.39
N GLU A 379 -8.84 -3.70 27.17
CA GLU A 379 -9.52 -2.60 26.48
C GLU A 379 -9.30 -2.71 24.96
N ASP A 380 -10.26 -2.25 24.19
CA ASP A 380 -10.16 -2.03 22.75
C ASP A 380 -9.43 -0.71 22.48
N ILE A 381 -8.60 -0.67 21.45
CA ILE A 381 -7.76 0.49 21.13
C ILE A 381 -8.05 1.07 19.75
N ASP A 382 -7.71 2.34 19.60
CA ASP A 382 -7.70 3.11 18.38
C ASP A 382 -6.32 3.77 18.26
N TYR A 383 -5.42 3.13 17.47
CA TYR A 383 -4.05 3.59 17.34
C TYR A 383 -3.97 4.80 16.42
N GLU A 384 -3.49 5.92 16.95
CA GLU A 384 -3.20 7.16 16.22
C GLU A 384 -1.71 7.23 15.93
N GLY A 385 -1.35 7.08 14.66
CA GLY A 385 0.04 6.90 14.23
C GLY A 385 0.82 8.19 14.00
N ALA A 386 2.12 8.03 13.72
CA ALA A 386 3.01 9.11 13.31
C ALA A 386 2.67 9.66 11.92
N SER A 387 2.08 8.86 11.05
CA SER A 387 1.61 9.29 9.72
C SER A 387 0.26 10.02 9.75
N GLY A 388 -0.42 10.02 10.89
CA GLY A 388 -1.74 10.62 11.11
C GLY A 388 -2.77 9.59 11.53
N PRO A 389 -4.08 9.86 11.34
CA PRO A 389 -5.12 8.90 11.60
C PRO A 389 -4.89 7.62 10.80
N THR A 390 -4.84 6.49 11.51
CA THR A 390 -4.58 5.18 10.90
C THR A 390 -5.85 4.36 10.72
N ASP A 391 -7.04 4.97 10.89
CA ASP A 391 -8.34 4.30 10.66
C ASP A 391 -8.33 3.54 9.34
N MET A 392 -8.34 2.22 9.41
CA MET A 392 -8.43 1.39 8.22
C MET A 392 -9.87 1.10 7.85
N ASN A 393 -10.16 1.16 6.57
CA ASN A 393 -11.41 0.66 6.01
C ASN A 393 -11.42 -0.88 5.93
N ASP A 394 -12.54 -1.46 5.55
CA ASP A 394 -12.71 -2.92 5.48
C ASP A 394 -11.82 -3.61 4.41
N THR A 395 -11.09 -2.84 3.60
CA THR A 395 -10.13 -3.36 2.60
C THR A 395 -8.67 -3.22 3.03
N GLY A 396 -8.40 -2.89 4.31
CA GLY A 396 -7.03 -2.74 4.81
C GLY A 396 -6.28 -1.50 4.30
N SER A 397 -7.02 -0.50 3.79
CA SER A 397 -6.46 0.78 3.34
C SER A 397 -6.88 1.90 4.30
N PRO A 398 -6.10 2.99 4.45
CA PRO A 398 -6.53 4.14 5.24
C PRO A 398 -7.84 4.73 4.71
N ALA A 399 -8.78 5.03 5.60
CA ALA A 399 -10.06 5.66 5.26
C ALA A 399 -9.89 7.14 4.90
N SER A 400 -8.81 7.76 5.33
CA SER A 400 -8.45 9.15 5.05
C SER A 400 -6.95 9.29 4.87
N GLY A 401 -6.50 10.43 4.35
CA GLY A 401 -5.10 10.72 4.20
C GLY A 401 -4.83 12.18 3.89
N THR A 402 -3.58 12.56 3.87
CA THR A 402 -3.13 13.91 3.50
C THR A 402 -2.16 13.83 2.34
N ILE A 403 -2.41 14.62 1.32
CA ILE A 403 -1.56 14.76 0.15
C ILE A 403 -0.88 16.12 0.21
N GLY A 404 0.44 16.13 0.36
CA GLY A 404 1.27 17.32 0.28
C GLY A 404 1.42 17.80 -1.16
N ILE A 405 1.37 19.11 -1.34
CA ILE A 405 1.68 19.77 -2.61
C ILE A 405 3.08 20.35 -2.50
N GLN A 406 3.94 19.89 -3.37
CA GLN A 406 5.35 20.26 -3.44
C GLN A 406 5.61 21.21 -4.60
N GLU A 407 6.62 22.09 -4.48
CA GLU A 407 7.09 22.94 -5.57
C GLU A 407 8.60 22.94 -5.63
N TYR A 408 9.15 22.76 -6.84
CA TYR A 408 10.59 22.82 -7.08
C TYR A 408 11.11 24.26 -7.15
N LYS A 409 12.23 24.49 -6.47
CA LYS A 409 13.07 25.71 -6.56
C LYS A 409 14.48 25.28 -6.96
N GLY A 410 14.81 25.45 -8.23
CA GLY A 410 15.89 24.68 -8.84
C GLY A 410 15.49 23.21 -8.89
N ASN A 411 16.39 22.33 -8.48
CA ASN A 411 16.18 20.89 -8.52
C ASN A 411 15.88 20.26 -7.15
N LYS A 412 15.42 21.09 -6.18
CA LYS A 412 14.90 20.65 -4.87
C LYS A 412 13.50 21.15 -4.67
N TYR A 413 12.67 20.32 -4.07
CA TYR A 413 11.30 20.68 -3.77
C TYR A 413 11.10 21.06 -2.29
N THR A 414 10.04 21.78 -2.04
CA THR A 414 9.55 22.12 -0.70
C THR A 414 8.04 22.03 -0.68
N GLN A 415 7.47 21.58 0.42
CA GLN A 415 6.02 21.59 0.58
C GLN A 415 5.50 23.03 0.64
N ILE A 416 4.49 23.32 -0.17
CA ILE A 416 3.82 24.63 -0.25
C ILE A 416 2.41 24.60 0.28
N ASP A 417 1.76 23.42 0.27
CA ASP A 417 0.40 23.21 0.76
C ASP A 417 0.16 21.72 1.08
N ALA A 418 -0.96 21.38 1.70
CA ALA A 418 -1.40 20.02 1.92
C ALA A 418 -2.93 19.94 1.91
N VAL A 419 -3.47 18.86 1.39
CA VAL A 419 -4.91 18.60 1.30
C VAL A 419 -5.25 17.29 1.98
N SER A 420 -6.01 17.35 3.07
CA SER A 420 -6.54 16.17 3.72
C SER A 420 -7.92 15.81 3.15
N GLY A 421 -8.18 14.52 3.03
CA GLY A 421 -9.43 14.03 2.46
C GLY A 421 -9.76 12.60 2.85
N VAL A 422 -11.02 12.22 2.65
CA VAL A 422 -11.49 10.84 2.79
C VAL A 422 -11.21 10.10 1.48
N VAL A 423 -10.73 8.88 1.60
CA VAL A 423 -10.53 7.98 0.45
C VAL A 423 -11.86 7.30 0.15
N ASN A 424 -12.51 7.63 -0.99
CA ASN A 424 -13.83 7.13 -1.43
C ASN A 424 -13.70 6.16 -2.60
#